data_7f86bf9a37c077209298561a95ea7b7e
#
_entry.id   7f86bf9a37c077209298561a95ea7b7e
#
_cell.length_a   1.000
_cell.length_b   1.000
_cell.length_c   1.000
_cell.angle_alpha   90.00
_cell.angle_beta   90.00
_cell.angle_gamma   90.00
#
_symmetry.space_group_name_H-M   'P 1'
#
loop_
_entity.id
_entity.type
_entity.pdbx_description
1 polymer ?
#
loop_
_entity_poly.entity_id
_entity_poly.type
_entity_poly.pdbx_seq_one_letter_code
_entity_poly.pdbx_strand_id
1 'polypeptide(L)'
;EDQKDKLGKMKTYLKSQRKAVRLCMRIAYGFFFYGSEKFLLKSNVDEEKQILEHVKHLLVLSNSIVKPHNVLLGHYFRHMYQMLRLVERANFLDEDEKYVYAKQLRAQLNDDEQVLLYYNSLSDIGKAWIEGIGQKKRNKMCLMARFRMIKNIPYYKTIKGIQPEELFKKEIESYKVNNQSFFEVERNDQ
;
A
#
# COMPACT_ATOMS: atom_id res chain seq x y z
N GLU A 1 -36.59 -5.76 -10.74
CA GLU A 1 -35.56 -6.04 -11.78
C GLU A 1 -34.65 -4.84 -11.99
N ASP A 2 -35.20 -3.61 -12.07
CA ASP A 2 -34.47 -2.34 -12.30
C ASP A 2 -33.46 -1.98 -11.18
N GLN A 3 -33.77 -2.23 -9.90
CA GLN A 3 -32.85 -1.91 -8.78
C GLN A 3 -31.60 -2.82 -8.75
N LYS A 4 -31.75 -4.10 -9.12
CA LYS A 4 -30.60 -5.02 -9.22
C LYS A 4 -29.63 -4.63 -10.34
N ASP A 5 -30.18 -4.21 -11.47
CA ASP A 5 -29.39 -3.77 -12.63
C ASP A 5 -28.65 -2.46 -12.36
N LYS A 6 -29.32 -1.49 -11.73
CA LYS A 6 -28.67 -0.22 -11.26
C LYS A 6 -27.55 -0.49 -10.27
N LEU A 7 -27.77 -1.40 -9.31
CA LEU A 7 -26.72 -1.77 -8.34
C LEU A 7 -25.55 -2.48 -9.02
N GLY A 8 -25.82 -3.33 -10.02
CA GLY A 8 -24.80 -4.01 -10.82
C GLY A 8 -23.92 -3.01 -11.60
N LYS A 9 -24.55 -2.07 -12.30
CA LYS A 9 -23.85 -0.99 -13.04
C LYS A 9 -23.00 -0.12 -12.12
N MET A 10 -23.52 0.26 -10.95
CA MET A 10 -22.79 1.05 -9.97
C MET A 10 -21.57 0.30 -9.40
N LYS A 11 -21.70 -1.00 -9.10
CA LYS A 11 -20.57 -1.83 -8.67
C LYS A 11 -19.48 -1.93 -9.73
N THR A 12 -19.85 -2.09 -11.00
CA THR A 12 -18.92 -2.15 -12.13
C THR A 12 -18.20 -0.82 -12.32
N TYR A 13 -18.92 0.30 -12.24
CA TYR A 13 -18.35 1.64 -12.31
C TYR A 13 -17.34 1.90 -11.18
N LEU A 14 -17.70 1.60 -9.93
CA LEU A 14 -16.78 1.74 -8.78
C LEU A 14 -15.53 0.86 -8.92
N LYS A 15 -15.68 -0.35 -9.46
CA LYS A 15 -14.54 -1.24 -9.72
C LYS A 15 -13.59 -0.68 -10.78
N SER A 16 -14.13 -0.09 -11.84
CA SER A 16 -13.32 0.55 -12.90
C SER A 16 -12.59 1.79 -12.38
N GLN A 17 -13.26 2.63 -11.58
CA GLN A 17 -12.62 3.79 -10.94
C GLN A 17 -11.46 3.37 -10.02
N ARG A 18 -11.65 2.34 -9.17
CA ARG A 18 -10.58 1.82 -8.31
C ARG A 18 -9.39 1.29 -9.12
N LYS A 19 -9.65 0.62 -10.25
CA LYS A 19 -8.58 0.17 -11.17
C LYS A 19 -7.79 1.36 -11.70
N ALA A 20 -8.46 2.42 -12.14
CA ALA A 20 -7.82 3.63 -12.64
C ALA A 20 -6.99 4.34 -11.56
N VAL A 21 -7.52 4.51 -10.35
CA VAL A 21 -6.79 5.12 -9.22
C VAL A 21 -5.52 4.31 -8.88
N ARG A 22 -5.62 2.98 -8.82
CA ARG A 22 -4.45 2.12 -8.59
C ARG A 22 -3.40 2.26 -9.69
N LEU A 23 -3.82 2.34 -10.93
CA LEU A 23 -2.91 2.53 -12.06
C LEU A 23 -2.19 3.87 -11.97
N CYS A 24 -2.91 4.96 -11.73
CA CYS A 24 -2.32 6.29 -11.54
C CYS A 24 -1.33 6.30 -10.35
N MET A 25 -1.68 5.66 -9.23
CA MET A 25 -0.79 5.55 -8.07
C MET A 25 0.49 4.75 -8.42
N ARG A 26 0.37 3.63 -9.13
CA ARG A 26 1.54 2.83 -9.57
C ARG A 26 2.46 3.66 -10.46
N ILE A 27 1.90 4.42 -11.38
CA ILE A 27 2.66 5.31 -12.27
C ILE A 27 3.35 6.40 -11.46
N ALA A 28 2.61 7.12 -10.60
CA ALA A 28 3.16 8.18 -9.77
C ALA A 28 4.25 7.66 -8.83
N TYR A 29 4.03 6.50 -8.18
CA TYR A 29 5.03 5.86 -7.33
C TYR A 29 6.24 5.39 -8.14
N GLY A 30 6.03 4.88 -9.34
CA GLY A 30 7.11 4.49 -10.25
C GLY A 30 8.02 5.66 -10.63
N PHE A 31 7.43 6.82 -10.97
CA PHE A 31 8.19 8.06 -11.20
C PHE A 31 8.96 8.50 -9.95
N PHE A 32 8.31 8.52 -8.81
CA PHE A 32 8.95 8.87 -7.54
C PHE A 32 10.12 7.93 -7.22
N PHE A 33 9.94 6.63 -7.38
CA PHE A 33 10.91 5.62 -6.99
C PHE A 33 12.08 5.50 -7.98
N TYR A 34 11.80 5.41 -9.29
CA TYR A 34 12.81 5.20 -10.32
C TYR A 34 13.33 6.49 -10.96
N GLY A 35 12.65 7.61 -10.75
CA GLY A 35 12.86 8.83 -11.51
C GLY A 35 12.18 8.79 -12.88
N SER A 36 12.01 9.97 -13.50
CA SER A 36 11.28 10.11 -14.76
C SER A 36 11.91 9.31 -15.92
N GLU A 37 13.21 9.40 -16.08
CA GLU A 37 13.92 8.75 -17.20
C GLU A 37 13.85 7.22 -17.14
N LYS A 38 14.19 6.63 -15.99
CA LYS A 38 14.25 5.16 -15.84
C LYS A 38 12.87 4.51 -15.84
N PHE A 39 11.84 5.20 -15.35
CA PHE A 39 10.50 4.63 -15.31
C PHE A 39 9.88 4.55 -16.70
N LEU A 40 10.04 5.58 -17.53
CA LEU A 40 9.57 5.61 -18.91
C LEU A 40 10.16 4.47 -19.78
N LEU A 41 11.38 4.03 -19.45
CA LEU A 41 12.04 2.93 -20.16
C LEU A 41 11.57 1.53 -19.73
N LYS A 42 10.95 1.40 -18.55
CA LYS A 42 10.58 0.09 -17.95
C LYS A 42 9.12 -0.31 -18.14
N SER A 43 8.25 0.60 -18.56
CA SER A 43 6.82 0.32 -18.64
C SER A 43 6.47 -0.47 -19.90
N ASN A 44 6.03 -1.72 -19.72
CA ASN A 44 5.66 -2.64 -20.80
C ASN A 44 4.15 -2.90 -20.91
N VAL A 45 3.32 -2.22 -20.14
CA VAL A 45 1.86 -2.45 -20.12
C VAL A 45 1.17 -1.47 -21.04
N ASP A 46 0.37 -1.96 -22.00
CA ASP A 46 -0.27 -1.10 -23.01
C ASP A 46 -1.24 -0.06 -22.43
N GLU A 47 -1.98 -0.41 -21.36
CA GLU A 47 -2.83 0.55 -20.64
C GLU A 47 -2.00 1.67 -19.97
N GLU A 48 -0.77 1.40 -19.59
CA GLU A 48 0.15 2.38 -19.01
C GLU A 48 0.77 3.29 -20.07
N LYS A 49 1.00 2.80 -21.28
CA LYS A 49 1.66 3.58 -22.35
C LYS A 49 0.93 4.87 -22.69
N GLN A 50 -0.39 4.84 -22.80
CA GLN A 50 -1.18 6.06 -23.12
C GLN A 50 -1.08 7.10 -22.02
N ILE A 51 -1.16 6.69 -20.75
CA ILE A 51 -1.02 7.59 -19.61
C ILE A 51 0.42 8.10 -19.52
N LEU A 52 1.40 7.23 -19.76
CA LEU A 52 2.82 7.57 -19.73
C LEU A 52 3.20 8.58 -20.84
N GLU A 53 2.67 8.45 -22.04
CA GLU A 53 2.88 9.44 -23.09
C GLU A 53 2.33 10.82 -22.72
N HIS A 54 1.13 10.87 -22.09
CA HIS A 54 0.58 12.11 -21.55
C HIS A 54 1.45 12.72 -20.44
N VAL A 55 1.87 11.89 -19.48
CA VAL A 55 2.73 12.34 -18.37
C VAL A 55 4.09 12.79 -18.89
N LYS A 56 4.67 12.08 -19.87
CA LYS A 56 5.91 12.47 -20.53
C LYS A 56 5.80 13.84 -21.18
N HIS A 57 4.70 14.08 -21.90
CA HIS A 57 4.44 15.37 -22.50
C HIS A 57 4.34 16.50 -21.46
N LEU A 58 3.64 16.27 -20.34
CA LEU A 58 3.53 17.21 -19.23
C LEU A 58 4.89 17.48 -18.55
N LEU A 59 5.72 16.45 -18.35
CA LEU A 59 7.07 16.61 -17.78
C LEU A 59 7.98 17.43 -18.70
N VAL A 60 7.90 17.22 -20.01
CA VAL A 60 8.64 18.01 -20.98
C VAL A 60 8.19 19.48 -20.95
N LEU A 61 6.86 19.72 -20.92
CA LEU A 61 6.30 21.08 -20.87
C LEU A 61 6.67 21.80 -19.56
N SER A 62 6.72 21.09 -18.43
CA SER A 62 7.05 21.67 -17.12
C SER A 62 8.56 21.77 -16.88
N ASN A 63 9.40 21.25 -17.76
CA ASN A 63 10.84 21.11 -17.59
C ASN A 63 11.22 20.47 -16.23
N SER A 64 10.37 19.56 -15.77
CA SER A 64 10.48 18.94 -14.44
C SER A 64 11.17 17.58 -14.52
N ILE A 65 12.26 17.42 -13.78
CA ILE A 65 12.97 16.16 -13.65
C ILE A 65 12.71 15.59 -12.25
N VAL A 66 12.05 14.44 -12.19
CA VAL A 66 11.86 13.70 -10.93
C VAL A 66 13.10 12.85 -10.68
N LYS A 67 13.85 13.16 -9.63
CA LYS A 67 15.03 12.39 -9.23
C LYS A 67 14.62 11.05 -8.60
N PRO A 68 15.38 9.96 -8.83
CA PRO A 68 15.06 8.66 -8.26
C PRO A 68 15.34 8.60 -6.76
N HIS A 69 14.40 8.03 -6.00
CA HIS A 69 14.52 7.77 -4.56
C HIS A 69 14.82 6.31 -4.22
N ASN A 70 15.00 5.46 -5.24
CA ASN A 70 15.18 4.01 -5.07
C ASN A 70 16.45 3.63 -4.30
N VAL A 71 17.51 4.43 -4.37
CA VAL A 71 18.76 4.16 -3.66
C VAL A 71 18.55 4.19 -2.15
N LEU A 72 17.84 5.19 -1.65
CA LEU A 72 17.58 5.36 -0.21
C LEU A 72 16.42 4.47 0.25
N LEU A 73 15.25 4.65 -0.34
CA LEU A 73 14.02 3.97 0.09
C LEU A 73 14.01 2.47 -0.22
N GLY A 74 14.65 2.06 -1.31
CA GLY A 74 14.72 0.65 -1.69
C GLY A 74 15.48 -0.20 -0.68
N HIS A 75 16.61 0.31 -0.17
CA HIS A 75 17.36 -0.36 0.89
C HIS A 75 16.58 -0.35 2.20
N TYR A 76 16.01 0.78 2.58
CA TYR A 76 15.26 0.96 3.80
C TYR A 76 14.08 -0.01 3.91
N PHE A 77 13.16 0.01 2.94
CA PHE A 77 11.99 -0.88 2.94
C PHE A 77 12.35 -2.36 2.79
N ARG A 78 13.41 -2.68 2.05
CA ARG A 78 13.91 -4.05 1.96
C ARG A 78 14.47 -4.54 3.29
N HIS A 79 15.25 -3.71 3.97
CA HIS A 79 15.79 -4.05 5.29
C HIS A 79 14.66 -4.30 6.29
N MET A 80 13.69 -3.39 6.39
CA MET A 80 12.51 -3.58 7.23
C MET A 80 11.74 -4.87 6.90
N TYR A 81 11.53 -5.14 5.62
CA TYR A 81 10.87 -6.37 5.19
C TYR A 81 11.62 -7.61 5.67
N GLN A 82 12.94 -7.64 5.49
CA GLN A 82 13.77 -8.78 5.91
C GLN A 82 13.76 -8.95 7.44
N MET A 83 13.88 -7.87 8.20
CA MET A 83 13.78 -7.90 9.66
C MET A 83 12.44 -8.49 10.12
N LEU A 84 11.34 -8.05 9.52
CA LEU A 84 10.02 -8.55 9.86
C LEU A 84 9.83 -10.02 9.46
N ARG A 85 10.42 -10.46 8.34
CA ARG A 85 10.43 -11.87 7.93
C ARG A 85 11.25 -12.75 8.88
N LEU A 86 12.33 -12.25 9.46
CA LEU A 86 13.07 -12.96 10.50
C LEU A 86 12.20 -13.15 11.74
N VAL A 87 11.55 -12.11 12.21
CA VAL A 87 10.61 -12.17 13.34
C VAL A 87 9.47 -13.15 13.05
N GLU A 88 8.87 -13.07 11.87
CA GLU A 88 7.78 -13.97 11.46
C GLU A 88 8.18 -15.44 11.52
N ARG A 89 9.40 -15.76 11.06
CA ARG A 89 9.93 -17.12 10.98
C ARG A 89 10.49 -17.66 12.29
N ALA A 90 10.62 -16.83 13.32
CA ALA A 90 11.13 -17.23 14.61
C ALA A 90 10.13 -18.15 15.32
N ASN A 91 10.34 -19.47 15.25
CA ASN A 91 9.44 -20.48 15.79
C ASN A 91 9.45 -20.55 17.34
N PHE A 92 10.46 -19.96 17.96
CA PHE A 92 10.58 -19.86 19.41
C PHE A 92 9.82 -18.69 20.03
N LEU A 93 9.26 -17.78 19.20
CA LEU A 93 8.44 -16.66 19.61
C LEU A 93 6.96 -16.98 19.38
N ASP A 94 6.12 -16.62 20.33
CA ASP A 94 4.67 -16.61 20.13
C ASP A 94 4.21 -15.38 19.32
N GLU A 95 2.92 -15.28 18.98
CA GLU A 95 2.38 -14.20 18.15
C GLU A 95 2.43 -12.84 18.84
N ASP A 96 2.34 -12.79 20.15
CA ASP A 96 2.37 -11.53 20.90
C ASP A 96 3.81 -11.03 21.05
N GLU A 97 4.75 -11.92 21.29
CA GLU A 97 6.18 -11.62 21.28
C GLU A 97 6.63 -11.10 19.89
N LYS A 98 6.23 -11.80 18.81
CA LYS A 98 6.48 -11.33 17.43
C LYS A 98 5.93 -9.94 17.19
N TYR A 99 4.73 -9.67 17.70
CA TYR A 99 4.13 -8.35 17.58
C TYR A 99 4.91 -7.27 18.35
N VAL A 100 5.47 -7.59 19.51
CA VAL A 100 6.33 -6.65 20.27
C VAL A 100 7.55 -6.25 19.43
N TYR A 101 8.26 -7.20 18.81
CA TYR A 101 9.39 -6.90 17.92
C TYR A 101 8.97 -6.08 16.69
N ALA A 102 7.86 -6.44 16.08
CA ALA A 102 7.31 -5.68 14.96
C ALA A 102 6.92 -4.24 15.34
N LYS A 103 6.40 -4.04 16.57
CA LYS A 103 6.11 -2.72 17.13
C LYS A 103 7.38 -1.87 17.28
N GLN A 104 8.49 -2.46 17.72
CA GLN A 104 9.77 -1.77 17.80
C GLN A 104 10.26 -1.30 16.42
N LEU A 105 10.13 -2.14 15.42
CA LEU A 105 10.49 -1.79 14.05
C LEU A 105 9.59 -0.68 13.50
N ARG A 106 8.27 -0.77 13.72
CA ARG A 106 7.31 0.26 13.29
C ARG A 106 7.55 1.60 14.00
N ALA A 107 7.96 1.60 15.27
CA ALA A 107 8.23 2.81 16.03
C ALA A 107 9.36 3.67 15.45
N GLN A 108 10.17 3.12 14.53
CA GLN A 108 11.19 3.86 13.79
C GLN A 108 10.60 4.64 12.60
N LEU A 109 9.33 4.37 12.23
CA LEU A 109 8.65 5.04 11.13
C LEU A 109 7.84 6.24 11.65
N ASN A 110 8.07 7.40 11.09
CA ASN A 110 7.13 8.50 11.21
C ASN A 110 5.90 8.28 10.30
N ASP A 111 4.90 9.15 10.40
CA ASP A 111 3.65 9.02 9.66
C ASP A 111 3.85 9.05 8.14
N ASP A 112 4.73 9.92 7.64
CA ASP A 112 5.04 10.03 6.21
C ASP A 112 5.75 8.78 5.68
N GLU A 113 6.64 8.20 6.46
CA GLU A 113 7.31 6.95 6.12
C GLU A 113 6.31 5.77 6.11
N GLN A 114 5.32 5.76 6.99
CA GLN A 114 4.24 4.76 6.95
C GLN A 114 3.37 4.95 5.71
N VAL A 115 3.06 6.19 5.30
CA VAL A 115 2.38 6.49 4.03
C VAL A 115 3.19 5.97 2.84
N LEU A 116 4.49 6.25 2.80
CA LEU A 116 5.39 5.78 1.74
C LEU A 116 5.50 4.25 1.72
N LEU A 117 5.60 3.60 2.88
CA LEU A 117 5.58 2.14 3.00
C LEU A 117 4.28 1.55 2.47
N TYR A 118 3.14 2.16 2.79
CA TYR A 118 1.84 1.75 2.29
C TYR A 118 1.78 1.81 0.76
N TYR A 119 2.14 2.94 0.15
CA TYR A 119 2.14 3.06 -1.31
C TYR A 119 3.21 2.18 -1.98
N ASN A 120 4.36 1.98 -1.33
CA ASN A 120 5.33 0.98 -1.78
C ASN A 120 4.69 -0.40 -1.87
N SER A 121 3.93 -0.82 -0.85
CA SER A 121 3.29 -2.13 -0.82
C SER A 121 2.25 -2.35 -1.93
N LEU A 122 1.64 -1.27 -2.43
CA LEU A 122 0.68 -1.32 -3.55
C LEU A 122 1.36 -1.35 -4.92
N SER A 123 2.66 -1.08 -4.98
CA SER A 123 3.46 -1.13 -6.21
C SER A 123 4.03 -2.53 -6.45
N ASP A 124 4.52 -2.78 -7.68
CA ASP A 124 5.18 -4.05 -8.00
C ASP A 124 6.47 -4.27 -7.20
N ILE A 125 7.06 -3.19 -6.68
CA ILE A 125 8.31 -3.22 -5.89
C ILE A 125 8.07 -3.81 -4.51
N GLY A 126 6.97 -3.41 -3.86
CA GLY A 126 6.65 -3.74 -2.48
C GLY A 126 5.53 -4.76 -2.30
N LYS A 127 5.01 -5.37 -3.36
CA LYS A 127 3.85 -6.29 -3.30
C LYS A 127 3.97 -7.42 -2.28
N ALA A 128 5.19 -7.84 -1.95
CA ALA A 128 5.43 -8.87 -0.93
C ALA A 128 4.92 -8.49 0.47
N TRP A 129 4.77 -7.19 0.78
CA TRP A 129 4.20 -6.72 2.03
C TRP A 129 2.72 -7.07 2.21
N ILE A 130 1.98 -7.15 1.10
CA ILE A 130 0.54 -7.42 1.07
C ILE A 130 0.22 -8.79 0.47
N GLU A 131 1.21 -9.62 0.23
CA GLU A 131 1.00 -11.00 -0.22
C GLU A 131 0.17 -11.77 0.80
N GLY A 132 -0.91 -12.43 0.35
CA GLY A 132 -1.85 -13.12 1.22
C GLY A 132 -2.91 -12.21 1.86
N ILE A 133 -3.12 -11.00 1.34
CA ILE A 133 -4.20 -10.10 1.78
C ILE A 133 -5.58 -10.79 1.73
N GLY A 134 -6.46 -10.42 2.66
CA GLY A 134 -7.81 -10.97 2.77
C GLY A 134 -7.93 -12.19 3.69
N GLN A 135 -6.88 -12.56 4.40
CA GLN A 135 -6.90 -13.62 5.41
C GLN A 135 -7.38 -13.07 6.75
N LYS A 136 -8.26 -13.83 7.44
CA LYS A 136 -8.79 -13.44 8.76
C LYS A 136 -7.95 -13.95 9.92
N LYS A 137 -7.27 -15.09 9.75
CA LYS A 137 -6.43 -15.67 10.79
C LYS A 137 -5.12 -14.90 10.87
N ARG A 138 -4.79 -14.37 12.07
CA ARG A 138 -3.61 -13.51 12.32
C ARG A 138 -2.32 -14.09 11.75
N ASN A 139 -2.03 -15.35 11.99
CA ASN A 139 -0.83 -16.02 11.49
C ASN A 139 -0.79 -16.27 9.97
N LYS A 140 -1.91 -16.02 9.26
CA LYS A 140 -2.03 -16.13 7.80
C LYS A 140 -2.20 -14.79 7.09
N MET A 141 -2.36 -13.71 7.86
CA MET A 141 -2.45 -12.36 7.28
C MET A 141 -1.16 -11.99 6.58
N CYS A 142 -1.25 -11.09 5.60
CA CYS A 142 -0.07 -10.46 5.02
C CYS A 142 0.73 -9.70 6.09
N LEU A 143 2.03 -9.54 5.89
CA LEU A 143 2.92 -8.93 6.89
C LEU A 143 2.47 -7.52 7.31
N MET A 144 2.01 -6.72 6.35
CA MET A 144 1.51 -5.37 6.58
C MET A 144 0.38 -5.35 7.61
N ALA A 145 -0.61 -6.24 7.46
CA ALA A 145 -1.76 -6.32 8.34
C ALA A 145 -1.46 -7.07 9.64
N ARG A 146 -0.78 -8.22 9.57
CA ARG A 146 -0.45 -9.05 10.74
C ARG A 146 0.28 -8.27 11.81
N PHE A 147 1.22 -7.43 11.39
CA PHE A 147 2.04 -6.63 12.28
C PHE A 147 1.62 -5.16 12.36
N ARG A 148 0.50 -4.81 11.74
CA ARG A 148 -0.07 -3.45 11.74
C ARG A 148 0.97 -2.37 11.41
N MET A 149 1.78 -2.59 10.36
CA MET A 149 2.90 -1.71 10.02
C MET A 149 2.49 -0.29 9.62
N ILE A 150 1.21 -0.11 9.31
CA ILE A 150 0.58 1.18 8.95
C ILE A 150 -0.42 1.66 10.02
N LYS A 151 -0.20 1.28 11.28
CA LYS A 151 -1.14 1.58 12.38
C LYS A 151 -1.39 3.08 12.57
N ASN A 152 -0.39 3.91 12.30
CA ASN A 152 -0.41 5.35 12.55
C ASN A 152 -0.58 6.18 11.26
N ILE A 153 -0.90 5.55 10.12
CA ILE A 153 -1.07 6.26 8.84
C ILE A 153 -2.23 7.27 8.91
N PRO A 154 -2.02 8.57 8.67
CA PRO A 154 -3.09 9.55 8.72
C PRO A 154 -4.08 9.37 7.57
N TYR A 155 -5.38 9.45 7.87
CA TYR A 155 -6.44 9.29 6.87
C TYR A 155 -6.32 10.30 5.72
N TYR A 156 -6.09 11.58 6.06
CA TYR A 156 -6.00 12.68 5.08
C TYR A 156 -4.80 12.58 4.12
N LYS A 157 -3.82 11.72 4.43
CA LYS A 157 -2.67 11.43 3.54
C LYS A 157 -2.92 10.24 2.62
N THR A 158 -4.11 9.62 2.68
CA THR A 158 -4.45 8.47 1.85
C THR A 158 -5.35 8.84 0.68
N ILE A 159 -5.14 8.22 -0.48
CA ILE A 159 -5.89 8.51 -1.70
C ILE A 159 -7.23 7.75 -1.66
N LYS A 160 -8.34 8.47 -1.86
CA LYS A 160 -9.68 7.87 -1.94
C LYS A 160 -9.74 6.76 -3.01
N GLY A 161 -10.33 5.62 -2.65
CA GLY A 161 -10.46 4.44 -3.53
C GLY A 161 -9.34 3.41 -3.40
N ILE A 162 -8.24 3.77 -2.72
CA ILE A 162 -7.15 2.87 -2.35
C ILE A 162 -6.73 3.06 -0.89
N GLN A 163 -7.67 3.41 -0.04
CA GLN A 163 -7.42 3.63 1.39
C GLN A 163 -7.16 2.29 2.10
N PRO A 164 -6.35 2.27 3.17
CA PRO A 164 -6.09 1.06 3.94
C PRO A 164 -7.35 0.36 4.44
N GLU A 165 -8.39 1.12 4.80
CA GLU A 165 -9.69 0.63 5.26
C GLU A 165 -10.40 -0.24 4.21
N GLU A 166 -10.26 0.13 2.95
CA GLU A 166 -10.86 -0.63 1.85
C GLU A 166 -10.03 -1.88 1.51
N LEU A 167 -8.71 -1.75 1.55
CA LEU A 167 -7.80 -2.82 1.18
C LEU A 167 -7.75 -3.92 2.24
N PHE A 168 -7.67 -3.55 3.52
CA PHE A 168 -7.51 -4.46 4.66
C PHE A 168 -8.83 -4.71 5.41
N LYS A 169 -9.98 -4.55 4.75
CA LYS A 169 -11.30 -4.64 5.40
C LYS A 169 -11.48 -5.91 6.22
N LYS A 170 -11.09 -7.07 5.68
CA LYS A 170 -11.24 -8.37 6.37
C LYS A 170 -10.32 -8.49 7.58
N GLU A 171 -9.10 -7.99 7.46
CA GLU A 171 -8.11 -7.96 8.53
C GLU A 171 -8.57 -7.02 9.65
N ILE A 172 -9.02 -5.82 9.31
CA ILE A 172 -9.56 -4.86 10.27
C ILE A 172 -10.76 -5.44 11.03
N GLU A 173 -11.68 -6.10 10.33
CA GLU A 173 -12.82 -6.79 10.96
C GLU A 173 -12.36 -7.86 11.97
N SER A 174 -11.31 -8.62 11.65
CA SER A 174 -10.81 -9.65 12.55
C SER A 174 -10.16 -9.09 13.82
N TYR A 175 -9.53 -7.92 13.75
CA TYR A 175 -9.01 -7.21 14.92
C TYR A 175 -10.14 -6.69 15.81
N LYS A 176 -11.22 -6.16 15.23
CA LYS A 176 -12.39 -5.71 15.98
C LYS A 176 -13.05 -6.83 16.79
N VAL A 177 -13.15 -8.03 16.24
CA VAL A 177 -13.68 -9.22 16.95
C VAL A 177 -12.87 -9.53 18.21
N ASN A 178 -11.56 -9.28 18.19
CA ASN A 178 -10.66 -9.49 19.32
C ASN A 178 -10.52 -8.26 20.24
N ASN A 179 -11.42 -7.28 20.12
CA ASN A 179 -11.40 -6.03 20.85
C ASN A 179 -10.07 -5.24 20.71
N GLN A 180 -9.43 -5.35 19.56
CA GLN A 180 -8.20 -4.66 19.22
C GLN A 180 -8.42 -3.69 18.07
N SER A 181 -7.80 -2.49 18.15
CA SER A 181 -7.83 -1.54 17.04
C SER A 181 -6.72 -1.83 16.03
N PHE A 182 -7.07 -1.88 14.76
CA PHE A 182 -6.08 -1.97 13.68
C PHE A 182 -5.29 -0.67 13.53
N PHE A 183 -5.96 0.47 13.62
CA PHE A 183 -5.35 1.79 13.61
C PHE A 183 -5.21 2.34 15.04
N GLU A 184 -4.27 3.25 15.26
CA GLU A 184 -4.05 3.87 16.57
C GLU A 184 -5.07 4.98 16.86
N VAL A 185 -5.43 5.74 15.83
CA VAL A 185 -6.45 6.79 15.88
C VAL A 185 -7.72 6.27 15.22
N GLU A 186 -8.86 6.41 15.89
CA GLU A 186 -10.15 6.14 15.26
C GLU A 186 -10.33 7.08 14.08
N ARG A 187 -10.57 6.49 12.92
CA ARG A 187 -10.82 7.21 11.69
C ARG A 187 -12.32 7.42 11.59
N ASN A 188 -12.78 8.53 12.17
CA ASN A 188 -14.15 8.97 11.98
C ASN A 188 -14.29 9.44 10.53
N ASP A 189 -15.28 8.90 9.84
CA ASP A 189 -15.70 9.37 8.52
C ASP A 189 -16.11 10.84 8.65
N GLN A 190 -15.25 11.76 8.17
CA GLN A 190 -15.59 13.15 7.94
C GLN A 190 -15.90 13.35 6.46
#